data_c1a8e28aefc57a364391cbbe8b2dade2
#
_entry.id   c1a8e28aefc57a364391cbbe8b2dade2
#
_cell.length_a   1.000
_cell.length_b   1.000
_cell.length_c   1.000
_cell.angle_alpha   90.00
_cell.angle_beta   90.00
_cell.angle_gamma   90.00
#
_symmetry.space_group_name_H-M   'P 1'
#
loop_
_entity.id
_entity.type
_entity.pdbx_description
1 polymer ?
#
loop_
_entity_poly.entity_id
_entity_poly.type
_entity_poly.pdbx_seq_one_letter_code
_entity_poly.pdbx_strand_id
1 'polypeptide(L)'
;MCAEVYHCAGFIASDPVQFPHRYTLKQDIEISGLLTAIMSFGNRKQILKKADELHKLMGTSPYQYVLSRRWEEDFPSGATHSFYRMLSYADFHGYFRRLYTAYTQFGSLEDALNIYSGIPMEKLCAFLEVSAKSPQKKLNMFLRWMIRRDSEVDLGIWESFDRRDLIVPLDT
;
A
#
# COMPACT_ATOMS: atom_id res chain seq x y z
N MET A 1 10.74 -22.74 -13.96
CA MET A 1 10.02 -23.47 -12.87
C MET A 1 9.66 -22.59 -11.65
N CYS A 2 10.50 -21.67 -11.14
CA CYS A 2 10.09 -20.78 -10.03
C CYS A 2 9.12 -19.66 -10.43
N ALA A 3 9.18 -19.14 -11.66
CA ALA A 3 8.33 -18.02 -12.09
C ALA A 3 6.84 -18.41 -12.22
N GLU A 4 6.54 -19.61 -12.66
CA GLU A 4 5.17 -20.09 -12.87
C GLU A 4 4.36 -20.26 -11.58
N VAL A 5 5.03 -20.57 -10.46
CA VAL A 5 4.36 -20.75 -9.15
C VAL A 5 3.91 -19.42 -8.55
N TYR A 6 4.62 -18.31 -8.85
CA TYR A 6 4.36 -16.98 -8.29
C TYR A 6 3.54 -16.07 -9.22
N HIS A 7 3.19 -16.55 -10.41
CA HIS A 7 2.39 -15.80 -11.39
C HIS A 7 0.99 -16.40 -11.63
N CYS A 8 0.53 -17.29 -10.76
CA CYS A 8 -0.78 -17.89 -10.89
C CYS A 8 -1.79 -17.32 -9.87
N ALA A 9 -3.07 -17.35 -10.24
CA ALA A 9 -4.17 -16.90 -9.39
C ALA A 9 -4.20 -17.61 -8.00
N GLY A 10 -3.70 -18.84 -7.92
CA GLY A 10 -3.57 -19.59 -6.66
C GLY A 10 -2.60 -18.98 -5.65
N PHE A 11 -1.62 -18.18 -6.11
CA PHE A 11 -0.70 -17.46 -5.24
C PHE A 11 -1.40 -16.32 -4.50
N ILE A 12 -2.35 -15.63 -5.16
CA ILE A 12 -3.05 -14.46 -4.60
C ILE A 12 -3.72 -14.82 -3.26
N ALA A 13 -4.39 -15.96 -3.19
CA ALA A 13 -5.16 -16.37 -2.00
C ALA A 13 -4.30 -16.51 -0.72
N SER A 14 -3.01 -16.77 -0.85
CA SER A 14 -2.10 -16.99 0.27
C SER A 14 -1.13 -15.82 0.52
N ASP A 15 -1.18 -14.77 -0.29
CA ASP A 15 -0.27 -13.63 -0.25
C ASP A 15 -0.99 -12.34 0.20
N PRO A 16 -0.30 -11.38 0.81
CA PRO A 16 -0.89 -10.08 1.15
C PRO A 16 -1.55 -9.34 -0.02
N VAL A 17 -1.13 -9.58 -1.27
CA VAL A 17 -1.75 -8.99 -2.46
C VAL A 17 -3.23 -9.35 -2.61
N GLN A 18 -3.72 -10.38 -1.92
CA GLN A 18 -5.14 -10.72 -1.89
C GLN A 18 -6.04 -9.57 -1.44
N PHE A 19 -5.55 -8.68 -0.57
CA PHE A 19 -6.37 -7.60 -0.02
C PHE A 19 -6.74 -6.56 -1.07
N PRO A 20 -5.82 -5.94 -1.83
CA PRO A 20 -6.22 -5.02 -2.90
C PRO A 20 -7.01 -5.70 -4.01
N HIS A 21 -6.86 -7.01 -4.24
CA HIS A 21 -7.69 -7.77 -5.19
C HIS A 21 -9.17 -7.89 -4.79
N ARG A 22 -9.54 -7.55 -3.55
CA ARG A 22 -10.94 -7.54 -3.11
C ARG A 22 -11.76 -6.38 -3.68
N TYR A 23 -11.11 -5.39 -4.28
CA TYR A 23 -11.71 -4.13 -4.71
C TYR A 23 -11.61 -3.94 -6.22
N THR A 24 -12.51 -3.11 -6.75
CA THR A 24 -12.54 -2.72 -8.16
C THR A 24 -12.34 -1.22 -8.37
N LEU A 25 -12.68 -0.39 -7.37
CA LEU A 25 -12.45 1.05 -7.41
C LEU A 25 -10.95 1.33 -7.21
N LYS A 26 -10.37 2.14 -8.09
CA LYS A 26 -8.93 2.49 -8.06
C LYS A 26 -8.48 2.98 -6.68
N GLN A 27 -9.22 3.90 -6.07
CA GLN A 27 -8.88 4.45 -4.76
C GLN A 27 -8.90 3.39 -3.64
N ASP A 28 -9.86 2.46 -3.67
CA ASP A 28 -9.91 1.36 -2.70
C ASP A 28 -8.70 0.43 -2.87
N ILE A 29 -8.32 0.12 -4.12
CA ILE A 29 -7.15 -0.70 -4.44
C ILE A 29 -5.86 -0.02 -3.96
N GLU A 30 -5.70 1.28 -4.22
CA GLU A 30 -4.54 2.07 -3.81
C GLU A 30 -4.37 2.07 -2.28
N ILE A 31 -5.43 2.35 -1.53
CA ILE A 31 -5.41 2.39 -0.05
C ILE A 31 -5.10 1.00 0.50
N SER A 32 -5.85 0.00 0.06
CA SER A 32 -5.67 -1.39 0.48
C SER A 32 -4.26 -1.87 0.19
N GLY A 33 -3.76 -1.64 -1.03
CA GLY A 33 -2.43 -2.04 -1.48
C GLY A 33 -1.32 -1.37 -0.67
N LEU A 34 -1.38 -0.05 -0.49
CA LEU A 34 -0.36 0.69 0.25
C LEU A 34 -0.27 0.25 1.71
N LEU A 35 -1.39 0.22 2.43
CA LEU A 35 -1.41 -0.14 3.85
C LEU A 35 -1.01 -1.61 4.06
N THR A 36 -1.45 -2.50 3.18
CA THR A 36 -1.06 -3.92 3.22
C THR A 36 0.45 -4.08 2.96
N ALA A 37 1.00 -3.38 1.99
CA ALA A 37 2.44 -3.42 1.70
C ALA A 37 3.27 -2.88 2.87
N ILE A 38 2.86 -1.77 3.49
CA ILE A 38 3.52 -1.21 4.67
C ILE A 38 3.59 -2.24 5.82
N MET A 39 2.54 -3.04 5.99
CA MET A 39 2.48 -4.10 7.02
C MET A 39 3.18 -5.40 6.60
N SER A 40 3.60 -5.57 5.36
CA SER A 40 4.14 -6.82 4.83
C SER A 40 5.59 -7.06 5.26
N PHE A 41 5.80 -7.25 6.58
CA PHE A 41 7.06 -7.67 7.16
C PHE A 41 6.86 -8.59 8.37
N GLY A 42 7.72 -9.60 8.49
CA GLY A 42 7.62 -10.61 9.53
C GLY A 42 6.92 -11.89 9.05
N ASN A 43 6.19 -12.53 9.94
CA ASN A 43 5.53 -13.80 9.65
C ASN A 43 4.26 -13.60 8.81
N ARG A 44 4.15 -14.31 7.68
CA ARG A 44 3.03 -14.21 6.71
C ARG A 44 1.66 -14.37 7.39
N LYS A 45 1.50 -15.36 8.28
CA LYS A 45 0.23 -15.61 8.98
C LYS A 45 -0.20 -14.41 9.83
N GLN A 46 0.76 -13.77 10.51
CA GLN A 46 0.50 -12.57 11.30
C GLN A 46 0.16 -11.36 10.41
N ILE A 47 0.85 -11.21 9.28
CA ILE A 47 0.56 -10.17 8.29
C ILE A 47 -0.88 -10.30 7.81
N LEU A 48 -1.28 -11.48 7.34
CA LEU A 48 -2.64 -11.72 6.83
C LEU A 48 -3.71 -11.47 7.89
N LYS A 49 -3.49 -11.96 9.12
CA LYS A 49 -4.42 -11.72 10.23
C LYS A 49 -4.59 -10.22 10.50
N LYS A 50 -3.49 -9.48 10.60
CA LYS A 50 -3.54 -8.07 10.97
C LYS A 50 -4.04 -7.18 9.83
N ALA A 51 -3.71 -7.52 8.59
CA ALA A 51 -4.28 -6.87 7.42
C ALA A 51 -5.80 -7.09 7.33
N ASP A 52 -6.29 -8.29 7.65
CA ASP A 52 -7.73 -8.56 7.71
C ASP A 52 -8.44 -7.75 8.80
N GLU A 53 -7.84 -7.58 9.98
CA GLU A 53 -8.35 -6.69 11.03
C GLU A 53 -8.46 -5.23 10.52
N LEU A 54 -7.42 -4.73 9.85
CA LEU A 54 -7.42 -3.38 9.27
C LEU A 54 -8.53 -3.22 8.21
N HIS A 55 -8.67 -4.19 7.32
CA HIS A 55 -9.70 -4.15 6.27
C HIS A 55 -11.12 -4.25 6.83
N LYS A 56 -11.32 -4.94 7.96
CA LYS A 56 -12.61 -4.94 8.68
C LYS A 56 -12.96 -3.57 9.24
N LEU A 57 -11.98 -2.80 9.74
CA LEU A 57 -12.20 -1.42 10.18
C LEU A 57 -12.56 -0.51 9.00
N MET A 58 -11.87 -0.65 7.87
CA MET A 58 -12.14 0.13 6.66
C MET A 58 -13.47 -0.25 5.97
N GLY A 59 -14.00 -1.44 6.25
CA GLY A 59 -15.26 -1.92 5.70
C GLY A 59 -15.20 -2.24 4.21
N THR A 60 -16.32 -2.03 3.51
CA THR A 60 -16.47 -2.38 2.09
C THR A 60 -15.79 -1.40 1.13
N SER A 61 -15.46 -0.18 1.60
CA SER A 61 -14.76 0.85 0.81
C SER A 61 -13.73 1.58 1.66
N PRO A 62 -12.46 1.21 1.57
CA PRO A 62 -11.34 1.94 2.16
C PRO A 62 -11.36 3.44 1.80
N TYR A 63 -11.76 3.78 0.58
CA TYR A 63 -11.87 5.17 0.13
C TYR A 63 -12.90 5.97 0.93
N GLN A 64 -14.11 5.41 1.12
CA GLN A 64 -15.13 6.06 1.94
C GLN A 64 -14.70 6.15 3.42
N TYR A 65 -14.00 5.13 3.91
CA TYR A 65 -13.43 5.17 5.26
C TYR A 65 -12.43 6.32 5.42
N VAL A 66 -11.55 6.53 4.45
CA VAL A 66 -10.59 7.66 4.44
C VAL A 66 -11.34 8.99 4.41
N LEU A 67 -12.29 9.17 3.50
CA LEU A 67 -13.04 10.42 3.35
C LEU A 67 -13.91 10.76 4.55
N SER A 68 -14.48 9.76 5.23
CA SER A 68 -15.31 9.94 6.43
C SER A 68 -14.51 10.37 7.66
N ARG A 69 -13.17 10.28 7.64
CA ARG A 69 -12.26 10.57 8.74
C ARG A 69 -12.47 9.70 10.00
N ARG A 70 -13.20 8.58 9.90
CA ARG A 70 -13.37 7.63 11.02
C ARG A 70 -12.05 7.11 11.57
N TRP A 71 -11.01 7.07 10.74
CA TRP A 71 -9.66 6.72 11.15
C TRP A 71 -9.08 7.62 12.26
N GLU A 72 -9.61 8.83 12.48
CA GLU A 72 -9.14 9.69 13.60
C GLU A 72 -9.54 9.10 14.96
N GLU A 73 -10.68 8.41 15.03
CA GLU A 73 -11.14 7.71 16.23
C GLU A 73 -10.47 6.34 16.36
N ASP A 74 -10.41 5.57 15.26
CA ASP A 74 -9.84 4.22 15.25
C ASP A 74 -8.31 4.22 15.44
N PHE A 75 -7.62 5.27 14.98
CA PHE A 75 -6.16 5.47 15.07
C PHE A 75 -5.83 6.85 15.64
N PRO A 76 -5.96 7.08 16.96
CA PRO A 76 -5.68 8.39 17.56
C PRO A 76 -4.21 8.80 17.38
N SER A 77 -3.97 10.08 17.05
CA SER A 77 -2.63 10.62 16.77
C SER A 77 -1.65 10.51 17.93
N GLY A 78 -2.16 10.49 19.18
CA GLY A 78 -1.36 10.32 20.40
C GLY A 78 -1.13 8.87 20.83
N ALA A 79 -1.69 7.88 20.12
CA ALA A 79 -1.61 6.48 20.51
C ALA A 79 -0.30 5.84 20.02
N THR A 80 0.72 5.84 20.87
CA THR A 80 2.07 5.34 20.56
C THR A 80 2.24 3.82 20.73
N HIS A 81 1.22 3.13 21.26
CA HIS A 81 1.26 1.67 21.36
C HIS A 81 1.13 1.01 19.98
N SER A 82 1.64 -0.20 19.88
CA SER A 82 1.72 -0.94 18.61
C SER A 82 0.34 -1.35 18.09
N PHE A 83 0.05 -1.03 16.84
CA PHE A 83 -0.99 -1.69 16.06
C PHE A 83 -0.47 -2.98 15.43
N TYR A 84 0.72 -2.91 14.80
CA TYR A 84 1.38 -4.08 14.25
C TYR A 84 2.90 -3.95 14.37
N ARG A 85 3.51 -4.80 15.22
CA ARG A 85 4.98 -4.82 15.45
C ARG A 85 5.50 -3.43 15.83
N MET A 86 6.38 -2.85 15.00
CA MET A 86 6.93 -1.50 15.22
C MET A 86 6.02 -0.35 14.73
N LEU A 87 4.92 -0.66 14.05
CA LEU A 87 3.97 0.33 13.58
C LEU A 87 2.92 0.61 14.66
N SER A 88 2.87 1.84 15.13
CA SER A 88 1.91 2.29 16.14
C SER A 88 0.58 2.74 15.51
N TYR A 89 -0.43 2.94 16.34
CA TYR A 89 -1.67 3.60 15.92
C TYR A 89 -1.42 5.01 15.39
N ALA A 90 -0.49 5.76 16.00
CA ALA A 90 -0.10 7.09 15.53
C ALA A 90 0.55 7.07 14.13
N ASP A 91 1.30 6.02 13.78
CA ASP A 91 1.82 5.85 12.41
C ASP A 91 0.70 5.68 11.40
N PHE A 92 -0.29 4.84 11.71
CA PHE A 92 -1.47 4.66 10.86
C PHE A 92 -2.31 5.93 10.75
N HIS A 93 -2.46 6.70 11.83
CA HIS A 93 -3.05 8.04 11.76
C HIS A 93 -2.34 8.91 10.72
N GLY A 94 -1.01 8.93 10.73
CA GLY A 94 -0.20 9.66 9.75
C GLY A 94 -0.43 9.21 8.32
N TYR A 95 -0.51 7.90 8.07
CA TYR A 95 -0.80 7.35 6.74
C TYR A 95 -2.20 7.74 6.26
N PHE A 96 -3.22 7.57 7.08
CA PHE A 96 -4.59 7.96 6.74
C PHE A 96 -4.75 9.45 6.49
N ARG A 97 -4.10 10.30 7.27
CA ARG A 97 -4.09 11.75 7.07
C ARG A 97 -3.52 12.14 5.71
N ARG A 98 -2.40 11.52 5.30
CA ARG A 98 -1.80 11.75 3.98
C ARG A 98 -2.70 11.27 2.86
N LEU A 99 -3.29 10.09 3.00
CA LEU A 99 -4.25 9.55 2.04
C LEU A 99 -5.49 10.45 1.92
N TYR A 100 -6.04 10.93 3.04
CA TYR A 100 -7.15 11.88 3.04
C TYR A 100 -6.80 13.15 2.25
N THR A 101 -5.62 13.73 2.48
CA THR A 101 -5.14 14.90 1.74
C THR A 101 -4.98 14.58 0.25
N ALA A 102 -4.38 13.46 -0.10
CA ALA A 102 -4.21 13.05 -1.50
C ALA A 102 -5.56 12.95 -2.23
N TYR A 103 -6.52 12.26 -1.64
CA TYR A 103 -7.81 12.05 -2.31
C TYR A 103 -8.70 13.28 -2.34
N THR A 104 -8.60 14.18 -1.36
CA THR A 104 -9.37 15.44 -1.36
C THR A 104 -8.80 16.48 -2.31
N GLN A 105 -7.48 16.45 -2.56
CA GLN A 105 -6.81 17.44 -3.42
C GLN A 105 -6.60 16.94 -4.86
N PHE A 106 -6.34 15.65 -5.07
CA PHE A 106 -5.90 15.11 -6.36
C PHE A 106 -6.81 14.00 -6.92
N GLY A 107 -7.70 13.45 -6.12
CA GLY A 107 -8.64 12.40 -6.54
C GLY A 107 -8.07 10.98 -6.61
N SER A 108 -6.74 10.80 -6.71
CA SER A 108 -6.05 9.51 -6.64
C SER A 108 -4.68 9.65 -5.98
N LEU A 109 -4.16 8.53 -5.47
CA LEU A 109 -2.78 8.49 -4.95
C LEU A 109 -1.77 8.65 -6.09
N GLU A 110 -2.05 8.05 -7.25
CA GLU A 110 -1.22 8.21 -8.46
C GLU A 110 -1.03 9.68 -8.83
N ASP A 111 -2.12 10.45 -8.88
CA ASP A 111 -2.07 11.89 -9.19
C ASP A 111 -1.35 12.68 -8.12
N ALA A 112 -1.59 12.35 -6.84
CA ALA A 112 -0.90 12.98 -5.72
C ALA A 112 0.62 12.76 -5.76
N LEU A 113 1.09 11.61 -6.22
CA LEU A 113 2.52 11.35 -6.38
C LEU A 113 3.17 12.17 -7.50
N ASN A 114 2.42 12.61 -8.49
CA ASN A 114 2.95 13.37 -9.62
C ASN A 114 3.38 14.81 -9.28
N ILE A 115 3.03 15.32 -8.10
CA ILE A 115 3.56 16.62 -7.63
C ILE A 115 5.02 16.53 -7.16
N TYR A 116 5.49 15.33 -6.82
CA TYR A 116 6.88 15.10 -6.38
C TYR A 116 7.79 14.84 -7.58
N SER A 117 9.06 15.23 -7.45
CA SER A 117 10.10 14.95 -8.45
C SER A 117 10.71 13.55 -8.25
N GLY A 118 11.32 13.02 -9.31
CA GLY A 118 12.08 11.77 -9.26
C GLY A 118 11.32 10.55 -9.78
N ILE A 119 11.89 9.37 -9.56
CA ILE A 119 11.30 8.09 -9.91
C ILE A 119 10.15 7.71 -8.93
N PRO A 120 9.26 6.76 -9.28
CA PRO A 120 8.10 6.42 -8.45
C PRO A 120 8.43 6.13 -6.99
N MET A 121 9.56 5.49 -6.71
CA MET A 121 10.01 5.21 -5.35
C MET A 121 10.33 6.47 -4.55
N GLU A 122 11.03 7.42 -5.17
CA GLU A 122 11.38 8.70 -4.51
C GLU A 122 10.13 9.51 -4.22
N LYS A 123 9.18 9.55 -5.18
CA LYS A 123 7.88 10.20 -5.02
C LYS A 123 7.08 9.60 -3.86
N LEU A 124 7.00 8.27 -3.80
CA LEU A 124 6.29 7.57 -2.73
C LEU A 124 6.96 7.78 -1.36
N CYS A 125 8.29 7.75 -1.31
CA CYS A 125 9.03 8.05 -0.08
C CYS A 125 8.79 9.49 0.39
N ALA A 126 8.79 10.47 -0.51
CA ALA A 126 8.48 11.86 -0.21
C ALA A 126 7.05 12.03 0.31
N PHE A 127 6.07 11.39 -0.33
CA PHE A 127 4.68 11.36 0.10
C PHE A 127 4.52 10.79 1.53
N LEU A 128 5.22 9.69 1.83
CA LEU A 128 5.16 9.04 3.14
C LEU A 128 6.10 9.69 4.18
N GLU A 129 6.93 10.65 3.78
CA GLU A 129 7.95 11.29 4.62
C GLU A 129 8.95 10.27 5.21
N VAL A 130 9.33 9.28 4.40
CA VAL A 130 10.33 8.27 4.77
C VAL A 130 11.59 8.39 3.93
N SER A 131 12.72 7.90 4.45
CA SER A 131 13.99 7.97 3.74
C SER A 131 14.02 7.04 2.53
N ALA A 132 14.37 7.58 1.36
CA ALA A 132 14.63 6.80 0.14
C ALA A 132 16.01 6.12 0.13
N LYS A 133 16.87 6.40 1.13
CA LYS A 133 18.25 5.87 1.17
C LYS A 133 18.34 4.38 1.56
N SER A 134 17.30 3.81 2.17
CA SER A 134 17.25 2.39 2.49
C SER A 134 16.46 1.61 1.43
N PRO A 135 16.78 0.32 1.19
CA PRO A 135 15.99 -0.51 0.29
C PRO A 135 14.55 -0.64 0.80
N GLN A 136 13.65 0.10 0.23
CA GLN A 136 12.22 0.12 0.62
C GLN A 136 11.48 -1.05 -0.05
N LYS A 137 11.85 -2.30 0.28
CA LYS A 137 11.32 -3.53 -0.35
C LYS A 137 9.79 -3.57 -0.37
N LYS A 138 9.16 -3.15 0.73
CA LYS A 138 7.69 -3.12 0.86
C LYS A 138 7.05 -2.10 -0.09
N LEU A 139 7.62 -0.92 -0.18
CA LEU A 139 7.15 0.14 -1.06
C LEU A 139 7.40 -0.21 -2.53
N ASN A 140 8.53 -0.86 -2.85
CA ASN A 140 8.78 -1.42 -4.18
C ASN A 140 7.75 -2.47 -4.57
N MET A 141 7.36 -3.33 -3.63
CA MET A 141 6.31 -4.33 -3.84
C MET A 141 4.96 -3.65 -4.14
N PHE A 142 4.59 -2.61 -3.41
CA PHE A 142 3.39 -1.82 -3.67
C PHE A 142 3.43 -1.18 -5.06
N LEU A 143 4.53 -0.51 -5.42
CA LEU A 143 4.69 0.10 -6.74
C LEU A 143 4.59 -0.93 -7.86
N ARG A 144 5.19 -2.11 -7.68
CA ARG A 144 5.06 -3.21 -8.63
C ARG A 144 3.59 -3.63 -8.81
N TRP A 145 2.85 -3.80 -7.71
CA TRP A 145 1.42 -4.13 -7.77
C TRP A 145 0.61 -3.10 -8.56
N MET A 146 0.91 -1.81 -8.39
CA MET A 146 0.17 -0.72 -9.04
C MET A 146 0.55 -0.52 -10.51
N ILE A 147 1.82 -0.74 -10.88
CA ILE A 147 2.37 -0.32 -12.19
C ILE A 147 2.45 -1.50 -13.19
N ARG A 148 2.76 -2.71 -12.73
CA ARG A 148 2.99 -3.84 -13.62
C ARG A 148 1.68 -4.42 -14.15
N ARG A 149 1.53 -4.47 -15.49
CA ARG A 149 0.28 -4.88 -16.18
C ARG A 149 0.31 -6.29 -16.75
N ASP A 150 1.48 -6.87 -16.95
CA ASP A 150 1.70 -8.17 -17.59
C ASP A 150 1.79 -9.32 -16.57
N SER A 151 0.90 -9.31 -15.57
CA SER A 151 0.88 -10.27 -14.46
C SER A 151 -0.56 -10.53 -14.02
N GLU A 152 -0.87 -11.78 -13.69
CA GLU A 152 -2.14 -12.12 -13.04
C GLU A 152 -2.20 -11.71 -11.57
N VAL A 153 -1.03 -11.48 -10.96
CA VAL A 153 -0.88 -11.13 -9.53
C VAL A 153 -0.88 -9.64 -9.32
N ASP A 154 -0.18 -8.88 -10.17
CA ASP A 154 -0.08 -7.44 -10.07
C ASP A 154 -1.32 -6.78 -10.69
N LEU A 155 -1.78 -5.67 -10.13
CA LEU A 155 -3.05 -5.04 -10.49
C LEU A 155 -2.94 -4.09 -11.71
N GLY A 156 -1.78 -3.45 -11.88
CA GLY A 156 -1.44 -2.67 -13.07
C GLY A 156 -2.38 -1.50 -13.37
N ILE A 157 -2.91 -0.84 -12.33
CA ILE A 157 -3.95 0.19 -12.45
C ILE A 157 -3.40 1.61 -12.61
N TRP A 158 -2.09 1.81 -12.41
CA TRP A 158 -1.44 3.10 -12.60
C TRP A 158 -0.96 3.29 -14.04
N GLU A 159 -1.21 4.45 -14.62
CA GLU A 159 -0.93 4.78 -16.01
C GLU A 159 0.23 5.77 -16.18
N SER A 160 0.45 6.60 -15.17
CA SER A 160 1.45 7.68 -15.21
C SER A 160 2.90 7.19 -15.04
N PHE A 161 3.09 5.93 -14.65
CA PHE A 161 4.41 5.37 -14.36
C PHE A 161 4.74 4.19 -15.26
N ASP A 162 6.02 4.10 -15.67
CA ASP A 162 6.52 3.00 -16.48
C ASP A 162 7.16 1.91 -15.59
N ARG A 163 6.97 0.63 -15.95
CA ARG A 163 7.61 -0.50 -15.27
C ARG A 163 9.13 -0.44 -15.28
N ARG A 164 9.72 0.27 -16.24
CA ARG A 164 11.18 0.49 -16.33
C ARG A 164 11.73 1.34 -15.19
N ASP A 165 10.87 2.12 -14.53
CA ASP A 165 11.24 2.97 -13.40
C ASP A 165 11.15 2.24 -12.06
N LEU A 166 10.73 0.95 -12.07
CA LEU A 166 10.69 0.12 -10.88
C LEU A 166 12.09 -0.34 -10.49
N ILE A 167 12.42 -0.18 -9.23
CA ILE A 167 13.67 -0.68 -8.65
C ILE A 167 13.45 -2.14 -8.21
N VAL A 168 14.33 -3.04 -8.63
CA VAL A 168 14.41 -4.40 -8.09
C VAL A 168 15.39 -4.39 -6.91
N PRO A 169 14.91 -4.44 -5.65
CA PRO A 169 15.81 -4.48 -4.51
C PRO A 169 16.51 -5.85 -4.49
N LEU A 170 17.81 -5.85 -4.72
CA LEU A 170 18.63 -7.04 -4.59
C LEU A 170 19.00 -7.23 -3.12
N ASP A 171 18.87 -8.46 -2.63
CA ASP A 171 19.46 -8.88 -1.36
C ASP A 171 20.97 -9.07 -1.56
N THR A 172 21.76 -8.30 -0.84
CA THR A 172 23.22 -8.53 -0.69
C THR A 172 23.49 -9.39 0.52
#